data_7b764bfe06906cc848e353dfab1383f1
#
_entry.id   7b764bfe06906cc848e353dfab1383f1
#
_cell.length_a   1.000
_cell.length_b   1.000
_cell.length_c   1.000
_cell.angle_alpha   90.00
_cell.angle_beta   90.00
_cell.angle_gamma   90.00
#
_symmetry.space_group_name_H-M   'P 1'
#
loop_
_entity.id
_entity.type
_entity.pdbx_description
1 polymer ?
#
loop_
_entity_poly.entity_id
_entity_poly.type
_entity_poly.pdbx_seq_one_letter_code
_entity_poly.pdbx_strand_id
1 'polypeptide(L)'
;MMYTISCIVKKSLETSDLEKNMTSENMLASVGHNIQEKSTVIWNVANSLFGAYKPHEYGLVILPMTVIKRFHDCLLPTHEAVLEQYEKIRHLAVKDGFLRRASGYAFYNTSKFTFETLRADADNI
;
A
#
# COMPACT_ATOMS: atom_id res chain seq x y z
N MET A 1 -7.44 33.87 48.29
CA MET A 1 -6.55 32.85 47.71
C MET A 1 -7.25 31.59 47.15
N MET A 2 -8.52 31.31 47.51
CA MET A 2 -9.25 30.12 47.01
C MET A 2 -9.91 30.27 45.62
N TYR A 3 -10.16 31.50 45.18
CA TYR A 3 -10.85 31.77 43.87
C TYR A 3 -9.93 31.63 42.65
N THR A 4 -8.62 31.77 42.80
CA THR A 4 -7.64 31.68 41.68
C THR A 4 -7.38 30.25 41.23
N ILE A 5 -7.44 29.27 42.11
CA ILE A 5 -7.16 27.86 41.80
C ILE A 5 -8.36 27.24 41.04
N SER A 6 -9.59 27.61 41.43
CA SER A 6 -10.81 27.13 40.73
C SER A 6 -10.90 27.61 39.27
N CYS A 7 -10.43 28.84 39.01
CA CYS A 7 -10.44 29.41 37.65
C CYS A 7 -9.36 28.76 36.74
N ILE A 8 -8.21 28.39 37.29
CA ILE A 8 -7.14 27.72 36.55
C ILE A 8 -7.52 26.28 36.21
N VAL A 9 -8.15 25.58 37.16
CA VAL A 9 -8.60 24.18 36.92
C VAL A 9 -9.72 24.12 35.89
N LYS A 10 -10.70 25.05 35.90
CA LYS A 10 -11.74 25.14 34.88
C LYS A 10 -11.17 25.42 33.49
N LYS A 11 -10.21 26.35 33.38
CA LYS A 11 -9.58 26.72 32.12
C LYS A 11 -8.75 25.56 31.52
N SER A 12 -8.13 24.75 32.37
CA SER A 12 -7.37 23.55 31.97
C SER A 12 -8.28 22.41 31.49
N LEU A 13 -9.48 22.27 32.06
CA LEU A 13 -10.47 21.28 31.63
C LEU A 13 -11.12 21.68 30.30
N GLU A 14 -11.46 22.94 30.10
CA GLU A 14 -12.03 23.43 28.82
C GLU A 14 -11.04 23.32 27.67
N THR A 15 -9.73 23.54 27.91
CA THR A 15 -8.71 23.35 26.85
C THR A 15 -8.50 21.89 26.49
N SER A 16 -8.56 20.97 27.45
CA SER A 16 -8.42 19.52 27.16
C SER A 16 -9.61 18.94 26.38
N ASP A 17 -10.81 19.46 26.61
CA ASP A 17 -12.01 19.04 25.88
C ASP A 17 -12.06 19.63 24.45
N LEU A 18 -11.55 20.85 24.26
CA LEU A 18 -11.37 21.45 22.95
C LEU A 18 -10.31 20.73 22.11
N GLU A 19 -9.19 20.33 22.70
CA GLU A 19 -8.15 19.56 22.02
C GLU A 19 -8.64 18.15 21.64
N LYS A 20 -9.43 17.48 22.48
CA LYS A 20 -10.03 16.19 22.17
C LYS A 20 -11.05 16.29 21.03
N ASN A 21 -11.88 17.32 21.00
CA ASN A 21 -12.84 17.55 19.91
C ASN A 21 -12.13 17.89 18.60
N MET A 22 -11.12 18.74 18.62
CA MET A 22 -10.33 19.06 17.42
C MET A 22 -9.62 17.83 16.85
N THR A 23 -9.12 16.92 17.68
CA THR A 23 -8.48 15.67 17.20
C THR A 23 -9.51 14.70 16.61
N SER A 24 -10.72 14.59 17.16
CA SER A 24 -11.76 13.72 16.63
C SER A 24 -12.32 14.22 15.30
N GLU A 25 -12.54 15.52 15.13
CA GLU A 25 -12.96 16.12 13.87
C GLU A 25 -11.90 15.99 12.78
N ASN A 26 -10.62 16.19 13.10
CA ASN A 26 -9.53 15.98 12.17
C ASN A 26 -9.38 14.50 11.76
N MET A 27 -9.62 13.56 12.66
CA MET A 27 -9.64 12.13 12.33
C MET A 27 -10.80 11.78 11.40
N LEU A 28 -12.00 12.29 11.67
CA LEU A 28 -13.18 12.05 10.82
C LEU A 28 -12.98 12.65 9.42
N ALA A 29 -12.45 13.86 9.34
CA ALA A 29 -12.12 14.51 8.06
C ALA A 29 -11.07 13.72 7.27
N SER A 30 -10.01 13.22 7.95
CA SER A 30 -8.98 12.37 7.36
C SER A 30 -9.53 11.04 6.85
N VAL A 31 -10.45 10.40 7.60
CA VAL A 31 -11.13 9.17 7.16
C VAL A 31 -12.02 9.45 5.95
N GLY A 32 -12.78 10.53 5.96
CA GLY A 32 -13.62 10.94 4.84
C GLY A 32 -12.83 11.19 3.55
N HIS A 33 -11.71 11.91 3.65
CA HIS A 33 -10.79 12.14 2.53
C HIS A 33 -10.20 10.84 1.99
N ASN A 34 -9.76 9.95 2.86
CA ASN A 34 -9.23 8.63 2.51
C ASN A 34 -10.25 7.74 1.78
N ILE A 35 -11.53 7.78 2.21
CA ILE A 35 -12.63 7.06 1.55
C ILE A 35 -12.87 7.64 0.16
N GLN A 36 -12.89 8.95 0.02
CA GLN A 36 -13.12 9.62 -1.26
C GLN A 36 -12.02 9.31 -2.27
N GLU A 37 -10.75 9.36 -1.86
CA GLU A 37 -9.61 8.99 -2.71
C GLU A 37 -9.71 7.54 -3.20
N LYS A 38 -9.99 6.61 -2.29
CA LYS A 38 -10.13 5.19 -2.63
C LYS A 38 -11.32 4.94 -3.55
N SER A 39 -12.43 5.62 -3.33
CA SER A 39 -13.62 5.53 -4.20
C SER A 39 -13.32 6.02 -5.60
N THR A 40 -12.57 7.13 -5.73
CA THR A 40 -12.15 7.66 -7.02
C THR A 40 -11.24 6.69 -7.77
N VAL A 41 -10.29 6.07 -7.08
CA VAL A 41 -9.41 5.04 -7.68
C VAL A 41 -10.23 3.85 -8.19
N ILE A 42 -11.14 3.32 -7.36
CA ILE A 42 -12.01 2.20 -7.75
C ILE A 42 -12.85 2.55 -8.96
N TRP A 43 -13.43 3.74 -9.00
CA TRP A 43 -14.24 4.23 -10.11
C TRP A 43 -13.42 4.35 -11.40
N ASN A 44 -12.21 4.89 -11.33
CA ASN A 44 -11.31 5.02 -12.47
C ASN A 44 -10.90 3.65 -13.03
N VAL A 45 -10.62 2.67 -12.16
CA VAL A 45 -10.32 1.29 -12.57
C VAL A 45 -11.53 0.67 -13.27
N ALA A 46 -12.73 0.81 -12.71
CA ALA A 46 -13.96 0.29 -13.33
C ALA A 46 -14.21 0.92 -14.71
N ASN A 47 -14.02 2.24 -14.85
CA ASN A 47 -14.13 2.93 -16.14
C ASN A 47 -13.10 2.45 -17.17
N SER A 48 -11.87 2.13 -16.75
CA SER A 48 -10.82 1.60 -17.64
C SER A 48 -11.16 0.20 -18.17
N LEU A 49 -11.92 -0.57 -17.42
CA LEU A 49 -12.36 -1.91 -17.82
C LEU A 49 -13.65 -1.88 -18.67
N PHE A 50 -14.35 -0.75 -18.64
CA PHE A 50 -15.61 -0.58 -19.39
C PHE A 50 -15.36 -0.70 -20.90
N GLY A 51 -16.15 -1.55 -21.55
CA GLY A 51 -16.05 -1.84 -22.98
C GLY A 51 -15.15 -3.04 -23.32
N ALA A 52 -14.10 -3.31 -22.53
CA ALA A 52 -13.25 -4.49 -22.71
C ALA A 52 -13.79 -5.72 -21.98
N TYR A 53 -14.41 -5.51 -20.82
CA TYR A 53 -14.96 -6.56 -19.96
C TYR A 53 -16.40 -6.27 -19.58
N LYS A 54 -17.16 -7.32 -19.26
CA LYS A 54 -18.51 -7.17 -18.71
C LYS A 54 -18.45 -6.86 -17.21
N PRO A 55 -19.42 -6.13 -16.63
CA PRO A 55 -19.40 -5.73 -15.23
C PRO A 55 -19.19 -6.86 -14.22
N HIS A 56 -19.71 -8.05 -14.49
CA HIS A 56 -19.55 -9.23 -13.63
C HIS A 56 -18.14 -9.87 -13.72
N GLU A 57 -17.34 -9.51 -14.73
CA GLU A 57 -15.98 -10.00 -14.92
C GLU A 57 -14.93 -9.10 -14.24
N TYR A 58 -15.29 -7.87 -13.83
CA TYR A 58 -14.36 -6.92 -13.22
C TYR A 58 -13.64 -7.51 -12.01
N GLY A 59 -14.33 -8.25 -11.16
CA GLY A 59 -13.74 -8.90 -10.01
C GLY A 59 -12.65 -9.92 -10.36
N LEU A 60 -12.83 -10.63 -11.48
CA LEU A 60 -11.87 -11.64 -11.97
C LEU A 60 -10.57 -11.02 -12.47
N VAL A 61 -10.59 -9.75 -12.87
CA VAL A 61 -9.41 -8.99 -13.33
C VAL A 61 -8.79 -8.21 -12.16
N ILE A 62 -9.62 -7.45 -11.42
CA ILE A 62 -9.15 -6.54 -10.39
C ILE A 62 -8.48 -7.29 -9.23
N LEU A 63 -9.09 -8.39 -8.76
CA LEU A 63 -8.58 -9.10 -7.59
C LEU A 63 -7.18 -9.70 -7.82
N PRO A 64 -6.92 -10.48 -8.90
CA PRO A 64 -5.58 -10.99 -9.16
C PRO A 64 -4.55 -9.88 -9.36
N MET A 65 -4.89 -8.83 -10.10
CA MET A 65 -3.99 -7.70 -10.35
C MET A 65 -3.64 -6.95 -9.05
N THR A 66 -4.60 -6.78 -8.16
CA THR A 66 -4.37 -6.16 -6.84
C THR A 66 -3.40 -6.99 -5.99
N VAL A 67 -3.55 -8.32 -6.00
CA VAL A 67 -2.67 -9.24 -5.28
C VAL A 67 -1.25 -9.19 -5.86
N ILE A 68 -1.11 -9.27 -7.19
CA ILE A 68 0.19 -9.19 -7.87
C ILE A 68 0.87 -7.85 -7.58
N LYS A 69 0.13 -6.75 -7.68
CA LYS A 69 0.65 -5.41 -7.35
C LYS A 69 1.12 -5.34 -5.89
N ARG A 70 0.37 -5.92 -4.96
CA ARG A 70 0.77 -5.97 -3.54
C ARG A 70 2.06 -6.75 -3.33
N PHE A 71 2.19 -7.92 -3.97
CA PHE A 71 3.44 -8.70 -3.89
C PHE A 71 4.63 -7.93 -4.47
N HIS A 72 4.44 -7.29 -5.61
CA HIS A 72 5.46 -6.43 -6.21
C HIS A 72 5.91 -5.33 -5.25
N ASP A 73 4.97 -4.58 -4.67
CA ASP A 73 5.28 -3.46 -3.77
C ASP A 73 6.00 -3.92 -2.48
N CYS A 74 5.65 -5.10 -1.96
CA CYS A 74 6.35 -5.69 -0.81
C CYS A 74 7.79 -6.10 -1.15
N LEU A 75 8.04 -6.61 -2.37
CA LEU A 75 9.36 -7.08 -2.79
C LEU A 75 10.25 -5.97 -3.34
N LEU A 76 9.69 -4.84 -3.75
CA LEU A 76 10.42 -3.76 -4.42
C LEU A 76 11.68 -3.30 -3.65
N PRO A 77 11.66 -3.11 -2.32
CA PRO A 77 12.84 -2.67 -1.57
C PRO A 77 13.99 -3.67 -1.56
N THR A 78 13.70 -4.97 -1.72
CA THR A 78 14.70 -6.05 -1.66
C THR A 78 14.95 -6.71 -3.01
N HIS A 79 14.30 -6.24 -4.06
CA HIS A 79 14.34 -6.85 -5.40
C HIS A 79 15.75 -6.92 -5.98
N GLU A 80 16.54 -5.85 -5.89
CA GLU A 80 17.92 -5.81 -6.36
C GLU A 80 18.79 -6.82 -5.62
N ALA A 81 18.68 -6.89 -4.30
CA ALA A 81 19.42 -7.85 -3.48
C ALA A 81 19.07 -9.30 -3.84
N VAL A 82 17.83 -9.59 -4.17
CA VAL A 82 17.38 -10.91 -4.65
C VAL A 82 17.98 -11.22 -6.02
N LEU A 83 18.02 -10.27 -6.94
CA LEU A 83 18.63 -10.46 -8.26
C LEU A 83 20.14 -10.72 -8.17
N GLU A 84 20.86 -9.93 -7.38
CA GLU A 84 22.30 -10.14 -7.15
C GLU A 84 22.56 -11.52 -6.52
N GLN A 85 21.77 -11.89 -5.51
CA GLN A 85 21.90 -13.20 -4.89
C GLN A 85 21.58 -14.32 -5.87
N TYR A 86 20.57 -14.14 -6.72
CA TYR A 86 20.20 -15.12 -7.75
C TYR A 86 21.34 -15.34 -8.75
N GLU A 87 22.02 -14.30 -9.24
CA GLU A 87 23.16 -14.44 -10.15
C GLU A 87 24.33 -15.17 -9.49
N LYS A 88 24.61 -14.90 -8.20
CA LYS A 88 25.67 -15.57 -7.43
C LYS A 88 25.43 -17.07 -7.26
N ILE A 89 24.17 -17.47 -7.06
CA ILE A 89 23.80 -18.86 -6.77
C ILE A 89 23.14 -19.58 -7.96
N ARG A 90 23.23 -19.01 -9.16
CA ARG A 90 22.59 -19.54 -10.37
C ARG A 90 22.95 -20.99 -10.68
N HIS A 91 24.17 -21.41 -10.33
CA HIS A 91 24.68 -22.74 -10.52
C HIS A 91 24.24 -23.76 -9.46
N LEU A 92 23.65 -23.32 -8.34
CA LEU A 92 23.22 -24.21 -7.26
C LEU A 92 21.87 -24.87 -7.59
N ALA A 93 21.72 -26.14 -7.19
CA ALA A 93 20.45 -26.85 -7.34
C ALA A 93 19.34 -26.34 -6.39
N VAL A 94 19.74 -25.97 -5.16
CA VAL A 94 18.80 -25.49 -4.12
C VAL A 94 19.04 -23.99 -3.89
N LYS A 95 18.11 -23.16 -4.36
CA LYS A 95 18.20 -21.69 -4.34
C LYS A 95 17.19 -21.05 -3.38
N ASP A 96 16.07 -21.70 -3.15
CA ASP A 96 14.90 -21.16 -2.45
C ASP A 96 15.22 -20.55 -1.09
N GLY A 97 15.98 -21.27 -0.25
CA GLY A 97 16.30 -20.81 1.10
C GLY A 97 17.11 -19.50 1.11
N PHE A 98 18.03 -19.37 0.16
CA PHE A 98 18.88 -18.17 0.03
C PHE A 98 18.07 -16.97 -0.50
N LEU A 99 17.21 -17.21 -1.49
CA LEU A 99 16.39 -16.14 -2.11
C LEU A 99 15.29 -15.65 -1.18
N ARG A 100 14.65 -16.54 -0.41
CA ARG A 100 13.69 -16.15 0.65
C ARG A 100 14.37 -15.33 1.74
N ARG A 101 15.61 -15.67 2.10
CA ARG A 101 16.38 -14.91 3.08
C ARG A 101 16.73 -13.51 2.55
N ALA A 102 17.10 -13.41 1.28
CA ALA A 102 17.39 -12.12 0.64
C ALA A 102 16.15 -11.24 0.48
N SER A 103 14.98 -11.82 0.18
CA SER A 103 13.72 -11.10 0.07
C SER A 103 13.15 -10.67 1.43
N GLY A 104 13.45 -11.40 2.51
CA GLY A 104 12.83 -11.21 3.82
C GLY A 104 11.39 -11.73 3.92
N TYR A 105 10.88 -12.40 2.87
CA TYR A 105 9.53 -12.95 2.78
C TYR A 105 9.54 -14.45 2.44
N ALA A 106 8.41 -15.11 2.61
CA ALA A 106 8.24 -16.51 2.20
C ALA A 106 8.23 -16.69 0.66
N PHE A 107 8.20 -15.60 -0.09
CA PHE A 107 8.18 -15.52 -1.55
C PHE A 107 9.24 -14.52 -2.05
N TYR A 108 9.63 -14.64 -3.31
CA TYR A 108 10.61 -13.78 -3.97
C TYR A 108 10.30 -13.69 -5.47
N ASN A 109 10.91 -12.71 -6.15
CA ASN A 109 10.79 -12.54 -7.59
C ASN A 109 12.21 -12.45 -8.20
N THR A 110 12.49 -13.29 -9.16
CA THR A 110 13.75 -13.32 -9.92
C THR A 110 13.64 -12.70 -11.31
N SER A 111 12.46 -12.19 -11.67
CA SER A 111 12.23 -11.48 -12.93
C SER A 111 12.89 -10.12 -12.88
N LYS A 112 13.51 -9.70 -13.99
CA LYS A 112 14.03 -8.34 -14.16
C LYS A 112 12.93 -7.30 -14.44
N PHE A 113 11.73 -7.77 -14.75
CA PHE A 113 10.60 -6.90 -15.05
C PHE A 113 9.95 -6.34 -13.80
N THR A 114 9.70 -5.04 -13.80
CA THR A 114 8.87 -4.31 -12.86
C THR A 114 7.60 -3.83 -13.58
N PHE A 115 6.59 -3.37 -12.86
CA PHE A 115 5.41 -2.78 -13.51
C PHE A 115 5.75 -1.56 -14.36
N GLU A 116 6.79 -0.82 -14.01
CA GLU A 116 7.26 0.34 -14.77
C GLU A 116 7.92 -0.09 -16.09
N THR A 117 8.80 -1.10 -16.03
CA THR A 117 9.46 -1.62 -17.23
C THR A 117 8.48 -2.33 -18.16
N LEU A 118 7.51 -3.08 -17.63
CA LEU A 118 6.45 -3.70 -18.43
C LEU A 118 5.57 -2.65 -19.13
N ARG A 119 5.26 -1.56 -18.46
CA ARG A 119 4.49 -0.47 -19.06
C ARG A 119 5.26 0.27 -20.17
N ALA A 120 6.59 0.37 -20.02
CA ALA A 120 7.44 1.01 -21.02
C ALA A 120 7.68 0.14 -22.27
N ASP A 121 7.60 -1.18 -22.13
CA ASP A 121 7.89 -2.16 -23.18
C ASP A 121 6.66 -3.06 -23.44
N ALA A 122 5.55 -2.43 -23.76
CA ALA A 122 4.26 -3.11 -23.99
C ALA A 122 4.29 -4.07 -25.18
N ASP A 123 5.20 -3.88 -26.14
CA ASP A 123 5.27 -4.69 -27.36
C ASP A 123 5.99 -6.04 -27.16
N ASN A 124 6.70 -6.22 -26.03
CA ASN A 124 7.47 -7.44 -25.72
C ASN A 124 6.88 -8.25 -24.53
N ILE A 125 5.63 -8.03 -24.20
CA ILE A 125 4.92 -8.78 -23.13
C ILE A 125 4.23 -10.02 -23.69
#